data_1aa5f1979385197873fafb4b8bf1f2b8
#
_entry.id   1aa5f1979385197873fafb4b8bf1f2b8
#
_cell.length_a   1.000
_cell.length_b   1.000
_cell.length_c   1.000
_cell.angle_alpha   90.00
_cell.angle_beta   90.00
_cell.angle_gamma   90.00
#
_symmetry.space_group_name_H-M   'P 1'
#
loop_
_entity.id
_entity.type
_entity.pdbx_description
1 polymer ?
#
loop_
_entity_poly.entity_id
_entity_poly.type
_entity_poly.pdbx_seq_one_letter_code
_entity_poly.pdbx_strand_id
1 'polypeptide(L)'
;MINYEFEHENVYDELVARGYFEQATYEDELRDLLGKERVPFYIGFDATADSLTIGHFIQLMVMMRMQAHGHIPICLLGGGTTMIGDPSGRNDMRSIMTKEVIDENARRFYSQMTRFIDFGEDKAYIENNKNWLLNLNFLEFMREIGVHFSVNQMLTLESYKNRMKKGLTFFEFSYMLMQSYDYLVLYRKYGCKLQMGGSDQWSNILG
;
A
#
# COMPACT_ATOMS: atom_id res chain seq x y z
N MET A 1 -24.11 5.45 -7.94
CA MET A 1 -23.35 6.08 -6.82
C MET A 1 -24.07 5.73 -5.53
N ILE A 2 -23.36 5.20 -4.55
CA ILE A 2 -23.91 4.95 -3.22
C ILE A 2 -24.03 6.32 -2.54
N ASN A 3 -25.24 6.72 -2.13
CA ASN A 3 -25.40 7.92 -1.30
C ASN A 3 -24.86 7.58 0.09
N TYR A 4 -23.73 8.19 0.45
CA TYR A 4 -23.18 8.09 1.79
C TYR A 4 -23.83 9.17 2.67
N GLU A 5 -24.49 8.76 3.74
CA GLU A 5 -24.77 9.65 4.87
C GLU A 5 -23.53 9.62 5.77
N PHE A 6 -22.90 10.77 5.96
CA PHE A 6 -21.72 10.91 6.81
C PHE A 6 -22.18 11.25 8.23
N GLU A 7 -21.68 10.50 9.20
CA GLU A 7 -21.89 10.80 10.64
C GLU A 7 -20.89 11.85 11.13
N HIS A 8 -19.77 12.01 10.41
CA HIS A 8 -18.69 12.95 10.74
C HIS A 8 -18.26 13.74 9.50
N GLU A 9 -17.98 15.04 9.69
CA GLU A 9 -17.46 15.90 8.61
C GLU A 9 -16.05 15.53 8.22
N ASN A 10 -15.22 15.14 9.20
CA ASN A 10 -13.85 14.70 8.97
C ASN A 10 -13.80 13.18 8.80
N VAL A 11 -13.23 12.72 7.68
CA VAL A 11 -13.11 11.28 7.40
C VAL A 11 -12.26 10.54 8.45
N TYR A 12 -11.29 11.20 9.09
CA TYR A 12 -10.53 10.61 10.18
C TYR A 12 -11.46 10.16 11.31
N ASP A 13 -12.35 11.05 11.76
CA ASP A 13 -13.31 10.75 12.83
C ASP A 13 -14.29 9.65 12.41
N GLU A 14 -14.73 9.65 11.15
CA GLU A 14 -15.56 8.59 10.56
C GLU A 14 -14.86 7.23 10.58
N LEU A 15 -13.56 7.17 10.22
CA LEU A 15 -12.78 5.93 10.23
C LEU A 15 -12.54 5.42 11.65
N VAL A 16 -12.28 6.30 12.61
CA VAL A 16 -12.15 5.95 14.04
C VAL A 16 -13.46 5.40 14.58
N ALA A 17 -14.58 6.11 14.38
CA ALA A 17 -15.89 5.70 14.87
C ALA A 17 -16.34 4.33 14.33
N ARG A 18 -15.92 3.98 13.11
CA ARG A 18 -16.24 2.69 12.48
C ARG A 18 -15.22 1.58 12.77
N GLY A 19 -14.18 1.84 13.56
CA GLY A 19 -13.17 0.85 13.92
C GLY A 19 -12.19 0.50 12.80
N TYR A 20 -12.02 1.36 11.79
CA TYR A 20 -11.00 1.19 10.74
C TYR A 20 -9.63 1.72 11.14
N PHE A 21 -9.55 2.55 12.18
CA PHE A 21 -8.31 3.15 12.64
C PHE A 21 -7.67 2.28 13.74
N GLU A 22 -6.38 2.02 13.62
CA GLU A 22 -5.59 1.33 14.64
C GLU A 22 -4.45 2.21 15.13
N GLN A 23 -3.66 2.77 14.24
CA GLN A 23 -2.53 3.64 14.58
C GLN A 23 -2.09 4.49 13.38
N ALA A 24 -1.44 5.62 13.67
CA ALA A 24 -0.79 6.47 12.67
C ALA A 24 0.52 7.04 13.21
N THR A 25 1.39 7.55 12.33
CA THR A 25 2.67 8.15 12.73
C THR A 25 2.50 9.50 13.41
N TYR A 26 1.53 10.31 12.95
CA TYR A 26 1.27 11.69 13.42
C TYR A 26 -0.24 11.92 13.41
N GLU A 27 -0.93 11.46 14.48
CA GLU A 27 -2.40 11.42 14.51
C GLU A 27 -3.05 12.80 14.40
N ASP A 28 -2.58 13.77 15.19
CA ASP A 28 -3.14 15.12 15.21
C ASP A 28 -2.96 15.82 13.85
N GLU A 29 -1.76 15.73 13.27
CA GLU A 29 -1.44 16.30 11.97
C GLU A 29 -2.23 15.60 10.85
N LEU A 30 -2.41 14.29 10.94
CA LEU A 30 -3.19 13.50 9.99
C LEU A 30 -4.67 13.92 10.03
N ARG A 31 -5.24 14.03 11.22
CA ARG A 31 -6.63 14.47 11.40
C ARG A 31 -6.84 15.89 10.84
N ASP A 32 -5.90 16.79 11.12
CA ASP A 32 -5.90 18.15 10.60
C ASP A 32 -5.77 18.20 9.07
N LEU A 33 -4.86 17.42 8.51
CA LEU A 33 -4.64 17.31 7.06
C LEU A 33 -5.90 16.84 6.34
N LEU A 34 -6.53 15.76 6.83
CA LEU A 34 -7.74 15.19 6.25
C LEU A 34 -8.98 16.08 6.41
N GLY A 35 -8.99 16.99 7.39
CA GLY A 35 -10.05 17.98 7.54
C GLY A 35 -9.89 19.25 6.70
N LYS A 36 -8.70 19.53 6.19
CA LYS A 36 -8.36 20.81 5.53
C LYS A 36 -8.04 20.70 4.05
N GLU A 37 -7.53 19.53 3.61
CA GLU A 37 -7.02 19.35 2.26
C GLU A 37 -7.65 18.16 1.57
N ARG A 38 -7.72 18.23 0.24
CA ARG A 38 -8.00 17.09 -0.62
C ARG A 38 -6.70 16.29 -0.80
N VAL A 39 -6.59 15.16 -0.12
CA VAL A 39 -5.34 14.40 0.03
C VAL A 39 -5.30 13.22 -0.94
N PRO A 40 -4.29 13.15 -1.84
CA PRO A 40 -3.94 11.89 -2.51
C PRO A 40 -3.32 10.92 -1.51
N PHE A 41 -3.85 9.71 -1.46
CA PHE A 41 -3.39 8.64 -0.58
C PHE A 41 -3.37 7.31 -1.32
N TYR A 42 -2.56 6.34 -0.87
CA TYR A 42 -2.53 5.04 -1.53
C TYR A 42 -2.70 3.86 -0.57
N ILE A 43 -3.21 2.78 -1.14
CA ILE A 43 -3.17 1.43 -0.56
C ILE A 43 -2.61 0.48 -1.62
N GLY A 44 -1.67 -0.38 -1.22
CA GLY A 44 -1.06 -1.39 -2.06
C GLY A 44 -1.84 -2.72 -2.04
N PHE A 45 -1.89 -3.38 -3.19
CA PHE A 45 -2.57 -4.66 -3.38
C PHE A 45 -1.67 -5.61 -4.17
N ASP A 46 -1.03 -6.54 -3.47
CA ASP A 46 -0.23 -7.58 -4.11
C ASP A 46 -1.12 -8.60 -4.82
N ALA A 47 -0.90 -8.78 -6.12
CA ALA A 47 -1.71 -9.61 -7.02
C ALA A 47 -1.43 -11.11 -6.85
N THR A 48 -1.54 -11.62 -5.62
CA THR A 48 -1.16 -12.98 -5.22
C THR A 48 -2.26 -14.04 -5.42
N ALA A 49 -3.43 -13.63 -5.88
CA ALA A 49 -4.58 -14.50 -6.14
C ALA A 49 -5.38 -13.96 -7.35
N ASP A 50 -6.28 -14.77 -7.87
CA ASP A 50 -7.12 -14.42 -9.02
C ASP A 50 -8.33 -13.53 -8.66
N SER A 51 -8.55 -13.27 -7.37
CA SER A 51 -9.61 -12.40 -6.87
C SER A 51 -9.22 -11.70 -5.58
N LEU A 52 -9.84 -10.56 -5.32
CA LEU A 52 -9.75 -9.87 -4.04
C LEU A 52 -10.32 -10.73 -2.91
N THR A 53 -9.66 -10.70 -1.77
CA THR A 53 -10.11 -11.38 -0.54
C THR A 53 -10.93 -10.44 0.33
N ILE A 54 -11.51 -10.96 1.42
CA ILE A 54 -12.22 -10.15 2.41
C ILE A 54 -11.32 -9.08 3.06
N GLY A 55 -10.02 -9.36 3.25
CA GLY A 55 -9.06 -8.37 3.75
C GLY A 55 -8.87 -7.21 2.77
N HIS A 56 -8.77 -7.49 1.47
CA HIS A 56 -8.75 -6.45 0.43
C HIS A 56 -10.06 -5.66 0.40
N PHE A 57 -11.20 -6.30 0.63
CA PHE A 57 -12.49 -5.62 0.66
C PHE A 57 -12.57 -4.58 1.79
N ILE A 58 -12.06 -4.89 2.98
CA ILE A 58 -11.98 -3.92 4.08
C ILE A 58 -11.17 -2.68 3.65
N GLN A 59 -10.03 -2.87 2.99
CA GLN A 59 -9.21 -1.77 2.47
C GLN A 59 -9.97 -0.94 1.42
N LEU A 60 -10.71 -1.59 0.51
CA LEU A 60 -11.56 -0.89 -0.45
C LEU A 60 -12.67 -0.10 0.23
N MET A 61 -13.27 -0.61 1.31
CA MET A 61 -14.26 0.13 2.09
C MET A 61 -13.68 1.42 2.68
N VAL A 62 -12.44 1.39 3.18
CA VAL A 62 -11.71 2.58 3.63
C VAL A 62 -11.50 3.54 2.44
N MET A 63 -11.01 3.06 1.30
CA MET A 63 -10.79 3.88 0.11
C MET A 63 -12.08 4.55 -0.38
N MET A 64 -13.20 3.82 -0.40
CA MET A 64 -14.50 4.35 -0.78
C MET A 64 -14.95 5.51 0.13
N ARG A 65 -14.75 5.37 1.45
CA ARG A 65 -15.09 6.42 2.42
C ARG A 65 -14.22 7.64 2.26
N MET A 66 -12.92 7.45 2.15
CA MET A 66 -11.97 8.51 1.87
C MET A 66 -12.34 9.26 0.57
N GLN A 67 -12.68 8.52 -0.50
CA GLN A 67 -13.09 9.11 -1.77
C GLN A 67 -14.42 9.87 -1.63
N ALA A 68 -15.38 9.35 -0.89
CA ALA A 68 -16.66 10.00 -0.66
C ALA A 68 -16.52 11.33 0.11
N HIS A 69 -15.51 11.44 1.00
CA HIS A 69 -15.12 12.68 1.67
C HIS A 69 -14.24 13.61 0.80
N GLY A 70 -14.01 13.25 -0.47
CA GLY A 70 -13.33 14.11 -1.45
C GLY A 70 -11.83 13.86 -1.59
N HIS A 71 -11.23 12.91 -0.86
CA HIS A 71 -9.83 12.54 -1.03
C HIS A 71 -9.60 11.69 -2.29
N ILE A 72 -8.35 11.56 -2.73
CA ILE A 72 -7.99 10.93 -4.00
C ILE A 72 -7.30 9.59 -3.73
N PRO A 73 -8.01 8.45 -3.84
CA PRO A 73 -7.38 7.15 -3.71
C PRO A 73 -6.47 6.82 -4.91
N ILE A 74 -5.33 6.25 -4.61
CA ILE A 74 -4.42 5.61 -5.56
C ILE A 74 -4.40 4.12 -5.24
N CYS A 75 -5.02 3.30 -6.09
CA CYS A 75 -4.94 1.85 -6.00
C CYS A 75 -3.61 1.40 -6.61
N LEU A 76 -2.66 0.97 -5.78
CA LEU A 76 -1.36 0.50 -6.25
C LEU A 76 -1.38 -1.02 -6.40
N LEU A 77 -1.33 -1.52 -7.63
CA LEU A 77 -1.17 -2.94 -7.91
C LEU A 77 0.30 -3.34 -7.77
N GLY A 78 0.56 -4.33 -6.94
CA GLY A 78 1.89 -4.84 -6.65
C GLY A 78 2.43 -5.79 -7.71
N GLY A 79 2.45 -5.39 -9.01
CA GLY A 79 2.97 -6.24 -10.07
C GLY A 79 4.47 -6.54 -9.97
N GLY A 80 5.25 -5.60 -9.45
CA GLY A 80 6.68 -5.80 -9.16
C GLY A 80 6.91 -6.45 -7.79
N THR A 81 6.27 -5.94 -6.74
CA THR A 81 6.43 -6.46 -5.36
C THR A 81 5.91 -7.87 -5.20
N THR A 82 4.84 -8.27 -5.90
CA THR A 82 4.33 -9.64 -5.90
C THR A 82 5.36 -10.66 -6.43
N MET A 83 6.28 -10.25 -7.31
CA MET A 83 7.36 -11.13 -7.79
C MET A 83 8.32 -11.53 -6.66
N ILE A 84 8.43 -10.72 -5.63
CA ILE A 84 9.26 -10.97 -4.44
C ILE A 84 8.41 -11.63 -3.35
N GLY A 85 7.26 -11.06 -3.07
CA GLY A 85 6.34 -11.48 -2.02
C GLY A 85 6.63 -10.84 -0.67
N ASP A 86 5.61 -10.19 -0.12
CA ASP A 86 5.65 -9.56 1.19
C ASP A 86 5.90 -10.59 2.31
N PRO A 87 6.95 -10.41 3.13
CA PRO A 87 7.21 -11.27 4.28
C PRO A 87 6.29 -10.98 5.48
N SER A 88 5.56 -9.86 5.50
CA SER A 88 4.73 -9.43 6.63
C SER A 88 3.57 -10.39 6.89
N GLY A 89 3.26 -10.61 8.18
CA GLY A 89 2.14 -11.47 8.59
C GLY A 89 2.30 -12.96 8.23
N ARG A 90 3.49 -13.42 7.78
CA ARG A 90 3.72 -14.79 7.33
C ARG A 90 4.90 -15.46 8.03
N ASN A 91 4.80 -16.77 8.07
CA ASN A 91 5.85 -17.63 8.61
C ASN A 91 6.71 -18.31 7.53
N ASP A 92 6.22 -18.39 6.30
CA ASP A 92 6.86 -19.13 5.21
C ASP A 92 7.00 -18.26 3.95
N MET A 93 8.03 -18.53 3.15
CA MET A 93 8.26 -17.85 1.88
C MET A 93 7.12 -18.13 0.90
N ARG A 94 6.70 -17.12 0.13
CA ARG A 94 5.70 -17.30 -0.92
C ARG A 94 6.26 -18.14 -2.08
N SER A 95 5.40 -18.92 -2.71
CA SER A 95 5.73 -19.53 -4.00
C SER A 95 5.93 -18.46 -5.06
N ILE A 96 7.00 -18.59 -5.83
CA ILE A 96 7.32 -17.65 -6.94
C ILE A 96 6.26 -17.84 -8.03
N MET A 97 5.57 -16.74 -8.36
CA MET A 97 4.57 -16.70 -9.44
C MET A 97 5.22 -16.20 -10.74
N THR A 98 4.72 -16.65 -11.89
CA THR A 98 5.17 -16.11 -13.19
C THR A 98 4.61 -14.71 -13.42
N LYS A 99 5.30 -13.92 -14.27
CA LYS A 99 4.85 -12.56 -14.63
C LYS A 99 3.45 -12.56 -15.24
N GLU A 100 3.15 -13.54 -16.09
CA GLU A 100 1.87 -13.69 -16.79
C GLU A 100 0.72 -13.90 -15.79
N VAL A 101 0.92 -14.73 -14.77
CA VAL A 101 -0.07 -14.95 -13.70
C VAL A 101 -0.27 -13.69 -12.88
N ILE A 102 0.81 -13.00 -12.50
CA ILE A 102 0.73 -11.73 -11.76
C ILE A 102 -0.03 -10.66 -12.58
N ASP A 103 0.28 -10.53 -13.86
CA ASP A 103 -0.39 -9.57 -14.75
C ASP A 103 -1.89 -9.89 -14.92
N GLU A 104 -2.24 -11.17 -15.02
CA GLU A 104 -3.64 -11.60 -15.09
C GLU A 104 -4.38 -11.29 -13.78
N ASN A 105 -3.79 -11.61 -12.65
CA ASN A 105 -4.36 -11.31 -11.34
C ASN A 105 -4.55 -9.79 -11.16
N ALA A 106 -3.55 -8.98 -11.53
CA ALA A 106 -3.62 -7.52 -11.47
C ALA A 106 -4.79 -6.97 -12.32
N ARG A 107 -5.02 -7.52 -13.53
CA ARG A 107 -6.18 -7.15 -14.36
C ARG A 107 -7.51 -7.51 -13.71
N ARG A 108 -7.59 -8.68 -13.06
CA ARG A 108 -8.80 -9.11 -12.33
C ARG A 108 -9.05 -8.22 -11.12
N PHE A 109 -8.01 -7.85 -10.36
CA PHE A 109 -8.12 -6.91 -9.24
C PHE A 109 -8.66 -5.57 -9.72
N TYR A 110 -8.10 -5.01 -10.78
CA TYR A 110 -8.60 -3.77 -11.38
C TYR A 110 -10.09 -3.86 -11.72
N SER A 111 -10.50 -4.91 -12.44
CA SER A 111 -11.90 -5.11 -12.81
C SER A 111 -12.86 -5.19 -11.61
N GLN A 112 -12.38 -5.71 -10.47
CA GLN A 112 -13.17 -5.76 -9.24
C GLN A 112 -13.19 -4.39 -8.54
N MET A 113 -12.06 -3.68 -8.49
CA MET A 113 -11.92 -2.36 -7.86
C MET A 113 -12.81 -1.31 -8.54
N THR A 114 -13.01 -1.37 -9.86
CA THR A 114 -13.88 -0.43 -10.60
C THR A 114 -15.35 -0.49 -10.19
N ARG A 115 -15.75 -1.51 -9.44
CA ARG A 115 -17.10 -1.60 -8.87
C ARG A 115 -17.26 -0.78 -7.59
N PHE A 116 -16.17 -0.40 -6.96
CA PHE A 116 -16.13 0.25 -5.65
C PHE A 116 -15.57 1.66 -5.73
N ILE A 117 -14.53 1.87 -6.53
CA ILE A 117 -13.81 3.13 -6.65
C ILE A 117 -14.19 3.79 -7.99
N ASP A 118 -14.51 5.07 -7.94
CA ASP A 118 -14.75 5.89 -9.13
C ASP A 118 -13.41 6.41 -9.68
N PHE A 119 -12.93 5.79 -10.77
CA PHE A 119 -11.70 6.15 -11.47
C PHE A 119 -11.89 7.24 -12.54
N GLY A 120 -12.91 8.10 -12.39
CA GLY A 120 -13.05 9.28 -13.26
C GLY A 120 -11.88 10.25 -13.13
N GLU A 121 -11.83 11.21 -14.04
CA GLU A 121 -10.78 12.24 -14.09
C GLU A 121 -10.65 12.95 -12.72
N ASP A 122 -9.45 13.04 -12.20
CA ASP A 122 -9.11 13.61 -10.89
C ASP A 122 -9.83 13.02 -9.67
N LYS A 123 -10.47 11.86 -9.80
CA LYS A 123 -11.18 11.22 -8.69
C LYS A 123 -10.40 10.09 -8.03
N ALA A 124 -9.72 9.28 -8.82
CA ALA A 124 -8.87 8.20 -8.34
C ALA A 124 -7.85 7.80 -9.41
N TYR A 125 -6.76 7.20 -8.98
CA TYR A 125 -5.75 6.66 -9.88
C TYR A 125 -5.57 5.16 -9.63
N ILE A 126 -5.15 4.46 -10.69
CA ILE A 126 -4.65 3.10 -10.59
C ILE A 126 -3.24 3.06 -11.15
N GLU A 127 -2.33 2.46 -10.40
CA GLU A 127 -0.94 2.29 -10.78
C GLU A 127 -0.51 0.84 -10.61
N ASN A 128 0.56 0.49 -11.32
CA ASN A 128 1.21 -0.80 -11.14
C ASN A 128 2.72 -0.56 -10.93
N ASN A 129 3.22 -0.96 -9.77
CA ASN A 129 4.62 -0.71 -9.40
C ASN A 129 5.65 -1.43 -10.29
N LYS A 130 5.25 -2.42 -11.09
CA LYS A 130 6.11 -3.01 -12.12
C LYS A 130 6.63 -1.96 -13.11
N ASN A 131 5.87 -0.87 -13.35
CA ASN A 131 6.21 0.16 -14.33
C ASN A 131 7.50 0.91 -13.97
N TRP A 132 7.84 0.99 -12.69
CA TRP A 132 9.09 1.60 -12.22
C TRP A 132 10.06 0.57 -11.63
N LEU A 133 9.60 -0.42 -10.85
CA LEU A 133 10.49 -1.37 -10.19
C LEU A 133 11.27 -2.26 -11.17
N LEU A 134 10.66 -2.68 -12.29
CA LEU A 134 11.33 -3.55 -13.27
C LEU A 134 12.37 -2.82 -14.12
N ASN A 135 12.35 -1.49 -14.14
CA ASN A 135 13.29 -0.67 -14.92
C ASN A 135 14.40 -0.04 -14.05
N LEU A 136 14.45 -0.36 -12.75
CA LEU A 136 15.48 0.16 -11.86
C LEU A 136 16.85 -0.43 -12.19
N ASN A 137 17.86 0.44 -12.31
CA ASN A 137 19.25 0.00 -12.26
C ASN A 137 19.60 -0.34 -10.81
N PHE A 138 20.04 -1.57 -10.56
CA PHE A 138 20.30 -2.05 -9.20
C PHE A 138 21.33 -1.19 -8.45
N LEU A 139 22.45 -0.83 -9.10
CA LEU A 139 23.49 -0.04 -8.43
C LEU A 139 23.04 1.39 -8.14
N GLU A 140 22.31 2.02 -9.05
CA GLU A 140 21.75 3.36 -8.85
C GLU A 140 20.72 3.34 -7.72
N PHE A 141 19.81 2.37 -7.73
CA PHE A 141 18.82 2.20 -6.66
C PHE A 141 19.47 2.00 -5.29
N MET A 142 20.48 1.14 -5.18
CA MET A 142 21.21 0.93 -3.92
C MET A 142 21.95 2.18 -3.47
N ARG A 143 22.49 2.96 -4.39
CA ARG A 143 23.20 4.21 -4.11
C ARG A 143 22.28 5.33 -3.65
N GLU A 144 21.11 5.46 -4.29
CA GLU A 144 20.18 6.59 -4.03
C GLU A 144 19.19 6.27 -2.91
N ILE A 145 18.68 5.05 -2.86
CA ILE A 145 17.62 4.63 -1.93
C ILE A 145 18.19 3.79 -0.80
N GLY A 146 18.99 2.77 -1.11
CA GLY A 146 19.51 1.82 -0.12
C GLY A 146 20.32 2.47 1.01
N VAL A 147 20.98 3.60 0.75
CA VAL A 147 21.76 4.35 1.77
C VAL A 147 20.90 4.92 2.90
N HIS A 148 19.60 5.08 2.70
CA HIS A 148 18.68 5.59 3.71
C HIS A 148 18.15 4.51 4.66
N PHE A 149 18.42 3.23 4.38
CA PHE A 149 17.93 2.10 5.16
C PHE A 149 19.04 1.49 6.03
N SER A 150 18.86 1.54 7.34
CA SER A 150 19.75 0.87 8.28
C SER A 150 19.33 -0.59 8.46
N VAL A 151 20.19 -1.52 8.04
CA VAL A 151 19.97 -2.98 8.25
C VAL A 151 19.71 -3.30 9.72
N ASN A 152 20.49 -2.70 10.64
CA ASN A 152 20.31 -2.92 12.07
C ASN A 152 18.91 -2.49 12.54
N GLN A 153 18.43 -1.34 12.05
CA GLN A 153 17.08 -0.86 12.39
C GLN A 153 16.00 -1.77 11.78
N MET A 154 16.12 -2.13 10.50
CA MET A 154 15.18 -3.03 9.83
C MET A 154 15.04 -4.37 10.56
N LEU A 155 16.15 -4.95 11.01
CA LEU A 155 16.16 -6.22 11.77
C LEU A 155 15.46 -6.12 13.14
N THR A 156 15.19 -4.93 13.66
CA THR A 156 14.40 -4.74 14.88
C THR A 156 12.90 -4.77 14.67
N LEU A 157 12.44 -4.67 13.42
CA LEU A 157 11.03 -4.67 13.09
C LEU A 157 10.41 -6.05 13.26
N GLU A 158 9.15 -6.10 13.70
CA GLU A 158 8.47 -7.34 14.08
C GLU A 158 8.35 -8.32 12.90
N SER A 159 8.07 -7.80 11.69
CA SER A 159 7.99 -8.60 10.47
C SER A 159 9.30 -9.37 10.20
N TYR A 160 10.44 -8.71 10.34
CA TYR A 160 11.74 -9.35 10.12
C TYR A 160 12.18 -10.26 11.28
N LYS A 161 11.92 -9.87 12.53
CA LYS A 161 12.23 -10.74 13.71
C LYS A 161 11.58 -12.12 13.58
N ASN A 162 10.33 -12.15 13.15
CA ASN A 162 9.60 -13.41 12.98
C ASN A 162 10.13 -14.24 11.82
N ARG A 163 10.53 -13.60 10.71
CA ARG A 163 11.11 -14.29 9.56
C ARG A 163 12.52 -14.80 9.83
N MET A 164 13.36 -14.05 10.57
CA MET A 164 14.72 -14.48 10.91
C MET A 164 14.77 -15.82 11.65
N LYS A 165 13.76 -16.15 12.46
CA LYS A 165 13.66 -17.45 13.16
C LYS A 165 13.62 -18.65 12.19
N LYS A 166 13.16 -18.43 10.95
CA LYS A 166 12.99 -19.47 9.90
C LYS A 166 13.93 -19.28 8.70
N GLY A 167 14.78 -18.27 8.74
CA GLY A 167 15.70 -17.90 7.67
C GLY A 167 15.08 -16.84 6.76
N LEU A 168 15.53 -15.58 6.90
CA LEU A 168 15.18 -14.44 6.07
C LEU A 168 16.16 -14.36 4.90
N THR A 169 15.67 -14.40 3.69
CA THR A 169 16.50 -14.19 2.50
C THR A 169 16.69 -12.70 2.21
N PHE A 170 17.79 -12.33 1.53
CA PHE A 170 17.98 -10.95 1.05
C PHE A 170 16.86 -10.51 0.10
N PHE A 171 16.30 -11.44 -0.65
CA PHE A 171 15.16 -11.24 -1.54
C PHE A 171 13.94 -10.72 -0.77
N GLU A 172 13.53 -11.40 0.30
CA GLU A 172 12.42 -10.96 1.17
C GLU A 172 12.78 -9.68 1.94
N PHE A 173 14.05 -9.57 2.38
CA PHE A 173 14.53 -8.40 3.12
C PHE A 173 14.44 -7.10 2.30
N SER A 174 14.62 -7.18 0.98
CA SER A 174 14.56 -6.03 0.09
C SER A 174 13.13 -5.52 -0.17
N TYR A 175 12.08 -6.24 0.24
CA TYR A 175 10.68 -5.86 -0.01
C TYR A 175 10.34 -4.48 0.55
N MET A 176 10.76 -4.19 1.78
CA MET A 176 10.52 -2.88 2.42
C MET A 176 11.10 -1.72 1.60
N LEU A 177 12.30 -1.86 1.04
CA LEU A 177 12.93 -0.83 0.22
C LEU A 177 12.07 -0.51 -1.01
N MET A 178 11.47 -1.54 -1.61
CA MET A 178 10.61 -1.36 -2.79
C MET A 178 9.30 -0.70 -2.44
N GLN A 179 8.65 -1.09 -1.36
CA GLN A 179 7.41 -0.46 -0.91
C GLN A 179 7.65 1.01 -0.51
N SER A 180 8.76 1.32 0.15
CA SER A 180 9.13 2.70 0.47
C SER A 180 9.42 3.52 -0.80
N TYR A 181 10.05 2.89 -1.80
CA TYR A 181 10.26 3.53 -3.10
C TYR A 181 8.95 3.77 -3.86
N ASP A 182 7.98 2.86 -3.76
CA ASP A 182 6.63 3.06 -4.31
C ASP A 182 6.02 4.36 -3.76
N TYR A 183 6.12 4.59 -2.45
CA TYR A 183 5.60 5.80 -1.83
C TYR A 183 6.30 7.06 -2.37
N LEU A 184 7.62 7.03 -2.50
CA LEU A 184 8.40 8.14 -3.08
C LEU A 184 7.97 8.43 -4.53
N VAL A 185 7.77 7.41 -5.35
CA VAL A 185 7.29 7.56 -6.74
C VAL A 185 5.90 8.18 -6.76
N LEU A 186 4.98 7.70 -5.92
CA LEU A 186 3.62 8.21 -5.84
C LEU A 186 3.58 9.65 -5.30
N TYR A 187 4.44 9.99 -4.34
CA TYR A 187 4.61 11.37 -3.89
C TYR A 187 5.08 12.28 -5.03
N ARG A 188 6.12 11.88 -5.78
CA ARG A 188 6.66 12.68 -6.90
C ARG A 188 5.65 12.84 -8.04
N LYS A 189 4.82 11.82 -8.29
CA LYS A 189 3.89 11.79 -9.43
C LYS A 189 2.54 12.43 -9.14
N TYR A 190 2.02 12.24 -7.93
CA TYR A 190 0.66 12.64 -7.55
C TYR A 190 0.59 13.53 -6.31
N GLY A 191 1.72 13.86 -5.69
CA GLY A 191 1.71 14.54 -4.39
C GLY A 191 1.09 13.67 -3.27
N CYS A 192 1.21 12.33 -3.36
CA CYS A 192 0.67 11.40 -2.38
C CYS A 192 1.26 11.65 -1.00
N LYS A 193 0.42 12.03 -0.04
CA LYS A 193 0.85 12.42 1.32
C LYS A 193 0.56 11.36 2.38
N LEU A 194 -0.19 10.31 2.05
CA LEU A 194 -0.62 9.31 3.02
C LEU A 194 -0.54 7.91 2.43
N GLN A 195 0.11 7.01 3.18
CA GLN A 195 0.10 5.57 2.95
C GLN A 195 -0.82 4.92 3.99
N MET A 196 -1.68 4.00 3.55
CA MET A 196 -2.56 3.23 4.42
C MET A 196 -2.43 1.74 4.12
N GLY A 197 -2.72 0.90 5.11
CA GLY A 197 -2.65 -0.55 4.96
C GLY A 197 -3.24 -1.27 6.16
N GLY A 198 -3.25 -2.58 6.16
CA GLY A 198 -3.59 -3.40 7.33
C GLY A 198 -2.52 -3.28 8.42
N SER A 199 -2.85 -3.66 9.66
CA SER A 199 -1.92 -3.60 10.79
C SER A 199 -0.65 -4.43 10.59
N ASP A 200 -0.73 -5.51 9.81
CA ASP A 200 0.41 -6.32 9.40
C ASP A 200 1.43 -5.54 8.53
N GLN A 201 0.99 -4.46 7.88
CA GLN A 201 1.82 -3.60 7.03
C GLN A 201 2.58 -2.52 7.81
N TRP A 202 2.37 -2.38 9.12
CA TRP A 202 2.94 -1.28 9.90
C TRP A 202 4.46 -1.16 9.74
N SER A 203 5.20 -2.28 9.78
CA SER A 203 6.65 -2.27 9.58
C SER A 203 7.06 -1.73 8.21
N ASN A 204 6.30 -2.04 7.15
CA ASN A 204 6.58 -1.57 5.80
C ASN A 204 6.19 -0.09 5.60
N ILE A 205 5.16 0.38 6.32
CA ILE A 205 4.71 1.78 6.29
C ILE A 205 5.75 2.71 6.92
N LEU A 206 6.50 2.21 7.93
CA LEU A 206 7.54 2.97 8.62
C LEU A 206 8.90 3.00 7.89
N GLY A 207 9.02 2.32 6.76
CA GLY A 207 10.25 2.21 5.95
C GLY A 207 10.69 3.46 5.22
#